data_6679390c3e1d6b169b1a0a72772dc37d
#
_entry.id   6679390c3e1d6b169b1a0a72772dc37d
#
_cell.length_a   1.000
_cell.length_b   1.000
_cell.length_c   1.000
_cell.angle_alpha   90.00
_cell.angle_beta   90.00
_cell.angle_gamma   90.00
#
_symmetry.space_group_name_H-M   'P 1'
#
loop_
_entity.id
_entity.type
_entity.pdbx_description
1 polymer ?
#
loop_
_entity_poly.entity_id
_entity_poly.type
_entity_poly.pdbx_seq_one_letter_code
_entity_poly.pdbx_strand_id
1 'polypeptide(L)'
;MSLPKRRRKFVIVTLIVLLVVIGGALAMKANAKGKAEVKLPVKTEKAAVADIQVKVTEVGTVQPEVKVDVKSAVSGKVVEILHRDGDQVRRGEILARVEPDLNQAQSLAETKNSLRSAAIHYEEAEKNYKADNQLFLQGLTAPRQHRDSEADYLNAKQEFEKAREKYGLVEKSGIPINQSAQSFQGSNVVAPMDGTVLTKNVEIGETVTSGVSSFNAGTVLFSVADVSKMIVKAGVNEVDIGKIHVGQPVKVTLDAYSKVAFAGRIDRIAPAVRLDDKVRVFDVEIRLDAQGRELRSGMTANIEVTGERKNHVLTVPVESVFQRDEGELVYVRKPVDPKADVPKARPAEKEADGKPKFDKNGWKQFFEKRVIVTGLSDNARVEILRGLKAGDEVALEDPTLPNDKKKDDNDD
;
A
#
# COMPACT_ATOMS: atom_id res chain seq x y z
N MET A 1 15.01 -92.77 37.84
CA MET A 1 14.05 -92.66 36.76
C MET A 1 14.77 -92.01 35.59
N SER A 2 15.27 -92.78 34.64
CA SER A 2 16.08 -92.29 33.52
C SER A 2 15.16 -91.97 32.33
N LEU A 3 15.21 -90.73 31.85
CA LEU A 3 14.47 -90.27 30.67
C LEU A 3 14.93 -91.04 29.41
N PRO A 4 13.98 -91.44 28.52
CA PRO A 4 14.33 -92.24 27.33
C PRO A 4 15.17 -91.38 26.33
N LYS A 5 16.19 -92.07 25.76
CA LYS A 5 17.25 -91.52 24.87
C LYS A 5 16.70 -90.64 23.71
N ARG A 6 15.45 -90.80 23.32
CA ARG A 6 14.83 -90.07 22.23
C ARG A 6 14.44 -88.59 22.62
N ARG A 7 14.08 -88.40 23.89
CA ARG A 7 13.75 -87.01 24.39
C ARG A 7 15.00 -86.19 24.64
N ARG A 8 16.16 -86.83 24.97
CA ARG A 8 17.42 -86.08 25.15
C ARG A 8 17.96 -85.52 23.87
N LYS A 9 17.77 -86.13 22.70
CA LYS A 9 18.15 -85.58 21.39
C LYS A 9 17.27 -84.42 21.01
N PHE A 10 15.98 -84.48 21.35
CA PHE A 10 15.04 -83.35 21.04
C PHE A 10 15.36 -82.12 21.89
N VAL A 11 15.70 -82.26 23.16
CA VAL A 11 16.08 -81.14 24.04
C VAL A 11 17.41 -80.53 23.60
N ILE A 12 18.36 -81.31 23.12
CA ILE A 12 19.64 -80.80 22.61
C ILE A 12 19.45 -80.00 21.30
N VAL A 13 18.60 -80.49 20.40
CA VAL A 13 18.31 -79.80 19.13
C VAL A 13 17.54 -78.50 19.39
N THR A 14 16.56 -78.48 20.31
CA THR A 14 15.85 -77.20 20.67
C THR A 14 16.77 -76.24 21.35
N LEU A 15 17.75 -76.66 22.16
CA LEU A 15 18.72 -75.75 22.80
C LEU A 15 19.71 -75.16 21.80
N ILE A 16 20.12 -75.92 20.77
CA ILE A 16 20.98 -75.47 19.68
C ILE A 16 20.24 -74.49 18.80
N VAL A 17 18.95 -74.73 18.45
CA VAL A 17 18.13 -73.81 17.70
C VAL A 17 17.90 -72.49 18.47
N LEU A 18 17.65 -72.58 19.78
CA LEU A 18 17.51 -71.40 20.64
C LEU A 18 18.82 -70.59 20.70
N LEU A 19 20.00 -71.26 20.77
CA LEU A 19 21.30 -70.58 20.76
C LEU A 19 21.59 -69.87 19.42
N VAL A 20 21.19 -70.48 18.30
CA VAL A 20 21.34 -69.89 16.96
C VAL A 20 20.41 -68.73 16.80
N VAL A 21 19.15 -68.75 17.30
CA VAL A 21 18.23 -67.70 17.28
C VAL A 21 18.69 -66.55 18.17
N ILE A 22 19.19 -66.83 19.38
CA ILE A 22 19.72 -65.78 20.27
C ILE A 22 21.02 -65.20 19.69
N GLY A 23 21.90 -66.03 19.11
CA GLY A 23 23.10 -65.52 18.41
C GLY A 23 22.78 -64.69 17.19
N GLY A 24 21.77 -65.03 16.40
CA GLY A 24 21.27 -64.26 15.26
C GLY A 24 20.62 -62.94 15.69
N ALA A 25 19.83 -62.96 16.78
CA ALA A 25 19.23 -61.75 17.34
C ALA A 25 20.29 -60.80 17.96
N LEU A 26 21.34 -61.36 18.59
CA LEU A 26 22.47 -60.54 19.10
C LEU A 26 23.33 -59.97 17.96
N ALA A 27 23.56 -60.73 16.89
CA ALA A 27 24.25 -60.24 15.68
C ALA A 27 23.44 -59.19 14.92
N MET A 28 22.11 -59.34 14.81
CA MET A 28 21.21 -58.29 14.27
C MET A 28 21.23 -57.05 15.14
N LYS A 29 21.23 -57.18 16.46
CA LYS A 29 21.29 -56.05 17.40
C LYS A 29 22.66 -55.38 17.43
N ALA A 30 23.74 -56.11 17.16
CA ALA A 30 25.09 -55.55 17.01
C ALA A 30 25.26 -54.80 15.66
N ASN A 31 24.60 -55.28 14.60
CA ASN A 31 24.62 -54.60 13.28
C ASN A 31 23.61 -53.46 13.20
N ALA A 32 22.64 -53.39 14.11
CA ALA A 32 21.70 -52.29 14.30
C ALA A 32 22.25 -51.19 15.23
N LYS A 33 23.52 -51.22 15.64
CA LYS A 33 24.19 -50.04 16.17
C LYS A 33 24.35 -49.07 15.01
N GLY A 34 23.25 -48.33 14.77
CA GLY A 34 23.12 -47.27 13.79
C GLY A 34 24.32 -46.33 13.86
N LYS A 35 24.71 -45.85 12.72
CA LYS A 35 25.61 -44.72 12.56
C LYS A 35 25.31 -43.74 13.68
N ALA A 36 26.26 -43.54 14.58
CA ALA A 36 26.13 -42.51 15.60
C ALA A 36 25.88 -41.19 14.87
N GLU A 37 24.67 -40.72 14.94
CA GLU A 37 24.26 -39.44 14.36
C GLU A 37 25.02 -38.36 15.12
N VAL A 38 26.02 -37.78 14.47
CA VAL A 38 26.84 -36.71 15.04
C VAL A 38 25.85 -35.53 15.29
N LYS A 39 25.54 -35.28 16.55
CA LYS A 39 24.74 -34.08 16.91
C LYS A 39 25.53 -32.87 16.50
N LEU A 40 25.09 -32.23 15.41
CA LEU A 40 25.62 -30.97 14.95
C LEU A 40 25.21 -29.85 15.91
N PRO A 41 26.05 -28.83 16.10
CA PRO A 41 25.72 -27.70 16.97
C PRO A 41 24.51 -26.88 16.46
N VAL A 42 24.23 -26.92 15.15
CA VAL A 42 23.18 -26.18 14.48
C VAL A 42 22.44 -27.08 13.47
N LYS A 43 21.22 -26.72 13.13
CA LYS A 43 20.43 -27.38 12.09
C LYS A 43 21.08 -27.17 10.72
N THR A 44 20.95 -28.15 9.85
CA THR A 44 21.48 -28.12 8.48
C THR A 44 20.39 -28.49 7.48
N GLU A 45 20.47 -27.94 6.27
CA GLU A 45 19.64 -28.30 5.12
C GLU A 45 20.54 -28.51 3.89
N LYS A 46 20.08 -29.33 2.95
CA LYS A 46 20.84 -29.62 1.72
C LYS A 46 20.54 -28.59 0.66
N ALA A 47 21.57 -28.11 -0.01
CA ALA A 47 21.45 -27.37 -1.25
C ALA A 47 20.76 -28.27 -2.30
N ALA A 48 19.61 -27.82 -2.79
CA ALA A 48 18.76 -28.59 -3.70
C ALA A 48 18.48 -27.79 -4.98
N VAL A 49 18.30 -28.49 -6.07
CA VAL A 49 17.81 -27.90 -7.31
C VAL A 49 16.29 -27.75 -7.20
N ALA A 50 15.81 -26.51 -7.30
CA ALA A 50 14.39 -26.18 -7.20
C ALA A 50 14.05 -25.02 -8.13
N ASP A 51 12.75 -24.82 -8.33
CA ASP A 51 12.26 -23.60 -9.00
C ASP A 51 12.19 -22.48 -7.94
N ILE A 52 12.59 -21.29 -8.32
CA ILE A 52 12.50 -20.08 -7.50
C ILE A 52 11.67 -19.04 -8.23
N GLN A 53 10.80 -18.36 -7.51
CA GLN A 53 9.96 -17.30 -8.05
C GLN A 53 9.87 -16.17 -7.05
N VAL A 54 10.29 -14.99 -7.49
CA VAL A 54 10.14 -13.78 -6.69
C VAL A 54 8.64 -13.47 -6.52
N LYS A 55 8.23 -13.27 -5.29
CA LYS A 55 6.89 -12.85 -4.95
C LYS A 55 6.97 -11.65 -4.02
N VAL A 56 6.28 -10.59 -4.40
CA VAL A 56 6.08 -9.42 -3.55
C VAL A 56 4.65 -9.47 -3.05
N THR A 57 4.48 -9.53 -1.73
CA THR A 57 3.17 -9.57 -1.09
C THR A 57 3.01 -8.33 -0.24
N GLU A 58 1.97 -7.54 -0.54
CA GLU A 58 1.68 -6.29 0.15
C GLU A 58 0.18 -6.17 0.45
N VAL A 59 -0.14 -5.29 1.39
CA VAL A 59 -1.53 -4.96 1.73
C VAL A 59 -1.86 -3.60 1.15
N GLY A 60 -3.02 -3.51 0.51
CA GLY A 60 -3.54 -2.28 -0.04
C GLY A 60 -5.01 -2.07 0.31
N THR A 61 -5.57 -0.98 -0.20
CA THR A 61 -6.98 -0.65 -0.06
C THR A 61 -7.63 -0.42 -1.41
N VAL A 62 -8.87 -0.90 -1.55
CA VAL A 62 -9.71 -0.62 -2.71
C VAL A 62 -10.20 0.82 -2.61
N GLN A 63 -10.04 1.59 -3.68
CA GLN A 63 -10.56 2.95 -3.76
C GLN A 63 -10.96 3.29 -5.21
N PRO A 64 -11.84 4.27 -5.41
CA PRO A 64 -12.17 4.70 -6.76
C PRO A 64 -10.95 5.35 -7.43
N GLU A 65 -10.83 5.20 -8.74
CA GLU A 65 -9.77 5.85 -9.54
C GLU A 65 -9.86 7.37 -9.45
N VAL A 66 -11.08 7.90 -9.42
CA VAL A 66 -11.35 9.34 -9.29
C VAL A 66 -12.28 9.58 -8.12
N LYS A 67 -11.83 10.40 -7.18
CA LYS A 67 -12.59 10.89 -6.03
C LYS A 67 -12.43 12.40 -5.94
N VAL A 68 -13.53 13.10 -5.74
CA VAL A 68 -13.54 14.56 -5.58
C VAL A 68 -14.24 14.93 -4.28
N ASP A 69 -13.55 15.71 -3.47
CA ASP A 69 -14.12 16.28 -2.24
C ASP A 69 -14.84 17.58 -2.57
N VAL A 70 -16.14 17.61 -2.30
CA VAL A 70 -17.04 18.74 -2.58
C VAL A 70 -17.08 19.66 -1.37
N LYS A 71 -16.77 20.93 -1.60
CA LYS A 71 -16.73 21.96 -0.57
C LYS A 71 -17.74 23.07 -0.90
N SER A 72 -18.16 23.83 0.12
CA SER A 72 -18.99 25.01 -0.11
C SER A 72 -18.17 26.15 -0.72
N ALA A 73 -18.77 26.87 -1.65
CA ALA A 73 -18.24 28.12 -2.16
C ALA A 73 -18.39 29.28 -1.17
N VAL A 74 -19.32 29.16 -0.21
CA VAL A 74 -19.63 30.19 0.79
C VAL A 74 -19.48 29.63 2.20
N SER A 75 -19.10 30.48 3.14
CA SER A 75 -19.20 30.20 4.57
C SER A 75 -20.60 30.46 5.07
N GLY A 76 -21.12 29.60 5.96
CA GLY A 76 -22.46 29.75 6.46
C GLY A 76 -23.00 28.47 7.08
N LYS A 77 -24.32 28.41 7.24
CA LYS A 77 -25.03 27.29 7.87
C LYS A 77 -25.69 26.39 6.84
N VAL A 78 -25.54 25.08 6.98
CA VAL A 78 -26.23 24.09 6.14
C VAL A 78 -27.70 24.09 6.50
N VAL A 79 -28.56 24.40 5.53
CA VAL A 79 -30.03 24.46 5.73
C VAL A 79 -30.75 23.26 5.16
N GLU A 80 -30.20 22.64 4.14
CA GLU A 80 -30.80 21.48 3.49
C GLU A 80 -29.73 20.53 2.95
N ILE A 81 -30.00 19.22 3.07
CA ILE A 81 -29.19 18.14 2.50
C ILE A 81 -30.13 17.27 1.66
N LEU A 82 -29.85 17.14 0.36
CA LEU A 82 -30.68 16.47 -0.62
C LEU A 82 -30.23 15.03 -0.93
N HIS A 83 -28.94 14.73 -0.67
CA HIS A 83 -28.34 13.41 -0.94
C HIS A 83 -27.66 12.83 0.28
N ARG A 84 -27.63 11.48 0.33
CA ARG A 84 -27.02 10.68 1.40
C ARG A 84 -25.91 9.81 0.84
N ASP A 85 -25.17 9.17 1.75
CA ASP A 85 -24.16 8.18 1.39
C ASP A 85 -24.78 7.05 0.56
N GLY A 86 -24.17 6.73 -0.57
CA GLY A 86 -24.63 5.72 -1.53
C GLY A 86 -25.50 6.25 -2.66
N ASP A 87 -25.99 7.49 -2.61
CA ASP A 87 -26.83 8.05 -3.68
C ASP A 87 -26.01 8.30 -4.96
N GLN A 88 -26.61 7.99 -6.09
CA GLN A 88 -26.06 8.34 -7.40
C GLN A 88 -26.41 9.78 -7.75
N VAL A 89 -25.44 10.54 -8.22
CA VAL A 89 -25.59 11.95 -8.56
C VAL A 89 -25.00 12.25 -9.93
N ARG A 90 -25.59 13.25 -10.61
CA ARG A 90 -25.10 13.75 -11.89
C ARG A 90 -24.36 15.07 -11.69
N ARG A 91 -23.43 15.34 -12.59
CA ARG A 91 -22.72 16.64 -12.62
C ARG A 91 -23.70 17.80 -12.63
N GLY A 92 -23.51 18.76 -11.70
CA GLY A 92 -24.38 19.92 -11.53
C GLY A 92 -25.61 19.68 -10.66
N GLU A 93 -25.86 18.46 -10.20
CA GLU A 93 -26.95 18.15 -9.28
C GLU A 93 -26.70 18.74 -7.89
N ILE A 94 -27.76 19.27 -7.24
CA ILE A 94 -27.64 19.95 -5.96
C ILE A 94 -27.56 18.90 -4.84
N LEU A 95 -26.46 18.91 -4.09
CA LEU A 95 -26.23 17.99 -2.96
C LEU A 95 -26.74 18.57 -1.64
N ALA A 96 -26.51 19.87 -1.44
CA ALA A 96 -26.93 20.60 -0.23
C ALA A 96 -27.12 22.08 -0.52
N ARG A 97 -27.73 22.77 0.44
CA ARG A 97 -27.84 24.24 0.43
C ARG A 97 -27.22 24.82 1.69
N VAL A 98 -26.44 25.88 1.50
CA VAL A 98 -25.76 26.60 2.58
C VAL A 98 -26.26 28.04 2.60
N GLU A 99 -26.81 28.48 3.72
CA GLU A 99 -27.17 29.87 3.97
C GLU A 99 -25.91 30.66 4.34
N PRO A 100 -25.49 31.65 3.53
CA PRO A 100 -24.29 32.43 3.82
C PRO A 100 -24.37 33.15 5.15
N ASP A 101 -23.23 33.33 5.79
CA ASP A 101 -23.13 34.20 6.95
C ASP A 101 -23.39 35.67 6.57
N LEU A 102 -23.66 36.51 7.59
CA LEU A 102 -24.02 37.91 7.39
C LEU A 102 -22.99 38.71 6.58
N ASN A 103 -21.70 38.46 6.81
CA ASN A 103 -20.63 39.19 6.11
C ASN A 103 -20.59 38.83 4.62
N GLN A 104 -20.76 37.54 4.30
CA GLN A 104 -20.85 37.08 2.92
C GLN A 104 -22.12 37.57 2.23
N ALA A 105 -23.25 37.55 2.91
CA ALA A 105 -24.51 38.11 2.38
C ALA A 105 -24.40 39.61 2.06
N GLN A 106 -23.74 40.39 2.91
CA GLN A 106 -23.46 41.80 2.65
C GLN A 106 -22.55 42.01 1.43
N SER A 107 -21.43 41.26 1.34
CA SER A 107 -20.50 41.34 0.20
C SER A 107 -21.19 41.02 -1.14
N LEU A 108 -22.10 40.03 -1.13
CA LEU A 108 -22.91 39.67 -2.29
C LEU A 108 -23.86 40.79 -2.69
N ALA A 109 -24.56 41.39 -1.71
CA ALA A 109 -25.48 42.54 -1.93
C ALA A 109 -24.72 43.75 -2.48
N GLU A 110 -23.54 44.05 -1.94
CA GLU A 110 -22.66 45.12 -2.45
C GLU A 110 -22.22 44.89 -3.89
N THR A 111 -21.83 43.66 -4.25
CA THR A 111 -21.44 43.33 -5.63
C THR A 111 -22.61 43.50 -6.61
N LYS A 112 -23.81 43.07 -6.23
CA LYS A 112 -25.03 43.30 -7.02
C LYS A 112 -25.38 44.77 -7.18
N ASN A 113 -25.31 45.52 -6.09
CA ASN A 113 -25.58 46.95 -6.10
C ASN A 113 -24.55 47.71 -6.95
N SER A 114 -23.27 47.36 -6.86
CA SER A 114 -22.20 47.91 -7.68
C SER A 114 -22.44 47.69 -9.19
N LEU A 115 -22.83 46.48 -9.59
CA LEU A 115 -23.17 46.18 -10.99
C LEU A 115 -24.37 47.01 -11.44
N ARG A 116 -25.42 47.09 -10.61
CA ARG A 116 -26.61 47.88 -10.94
C ARG A 116 -26.32 49.38 -11.10
N SER A 117 -25.50 49.93 -10.18
CA SER A 117 -25.07 51.33 -10.25
C SER A 117 -24.24 51.60 -11.51
N ALA A 118 -23.25 50.73 -11.79
CA ALA A 118 -22.42 50.84 -12.99
C ALA A 118 -23.25 50.72 -14.29
N ALA A 119 -24.28 49.86 -14.31
CA ALA A 119 -25.17 49.71 -15.46
C ALA A 119 -25.99 51.01 -15.74
N ILE A 120 -26.51 51.62 -14.67
CA ILE A 120 -27.25 52.90 -14.80
C ILE A 120 -26.34 54.01 -15.33
N HIS A 121 -25.14 54.14 -14.77
CA HIS A 121 -24.17 55.15 -15.23
C HIS A 121 -23.74 54.92 -16.68
N TYR A 122 -23.53 53.67 -17.07
CA TYR A 122 -23.20 53.34 -18.46
C TYR A 122 -24.34 53.71 -19.43
N GLU A 123 -25.58 53.36 -19.09
CA GLU A 123 -26.75 53.67 -19.93
C GLU A 123 -26.95 55.20 -20.09
N GLU A 124 -26.76 55.97 -19.01
CA GLU A 124 -26.83 57.43 -19.03
C GLU A 124 -25.71 58.02 -19.88
N ALA A 125 -24.47 57.61 -19.69
CA ALA A 125 -23.31 58.09 -20.46
C ALA A 125 -23.43 57.70 -21.94
N GLU A 126 -23.94 56.53 -22.27
CA GLU A 126 -24.17 56.06 -23.64
C GLU A 126 -25.24 56.94 -24.33
N LYS A 127 -26.33 57.23 -23.62
CA LYS A 127 -27.40 58.08 -24.13
C LYS A 127 -26.90 59.53 -24.41
N ASN A 128 -26.13 60.07 -23.47
CA ASN A 128 -25.56 61.44 -23.61
C ASN A 128 -24.57 61.52 -24.75
N TYR A 129 -23.66 60.51 -24.86
CA TYR A 129 -22.68 60.39 -25.95
C TYR A 129 -23.41 60.29 -27.31
N LYS A 130 -24.42 59.44 -27.45
CA LYS A 130 -25.18 59.26 -28.69
C LYS A 130 -25.86 60.55 -29.12
N ALA A 131 -26.46 61.28 -28.18
CA ALA A 131 -27.12 62.61 -28.46
C ALA A 131 -26.08 63.65 -28.87
N ASP A 132 -24.97 63.74 -28.14
CA ASP A 132 -23.91 64.74 -28.43
C ASP A 132 -23.18 64.42 -29.75
N ASN A 133 -22.94 63.16 -30.08
CA ASN A 133 -22.36 62.71 -31.34
C ASN A 133 -23.26 63.11 -32.54
N GLN A 134 -24.59 63.00 -32.39
CA GLN A 134 -25.52 63.47 -33.45
C GLN A 134 -25.44 64.98 -33.65
N LEU A 135 -25.34 65.74 -32.59
CA LEU A 135 -25.19 67.22 -32.66
C LEU A 135 -23.82 67.61 -33.22
N PHE A 136 -22.77 66.88 -32.88
CA PHE A 136 -21.43 67.13 -33.41
C PHE A 136 -21.34 66.85 -34.93
N LEU A 137 -21.97 65.82 -35.43
CA LEU A 137 -22.05 65.55 -36.88
C LEU A 137 -22.81 66.62 -37.66
N GLN A 138 -23.70 67.33 -36.98
CA GLN A 138 -24.43 68.50 -37.54
C GLN A 138 -23.70 69.86 -37.38
N GLY A 139 -22.51 69.84 -36.75
CA GLY A 139 -21.72 71.02 -36.48
C GLY A 139 -22.27 71.93 -35.35
N LEU A 140 -23.16 71.37 -34.50
CA LEU A 140 -23.87 72.07 -33.45
C LEU A 140 -23.24 72.01 -32.07
N THR A 141 -22.19 71.16 -31.89
CA THR A 141 -21.48 70.99 -30.63
C THR A 141 -19.98 71.22 -30.78
N ALA A 142 -19.34 71.80 -29.73
CA ALA A 142 -17.91 72.05 -29.72
C ALA A 142 -17.08 70.76 -29.66
N PRO A 143 -15.93 70.70 -30.38
CA PRO A 143 -15.08 69.47 -30.38
C PRO A 143 -14.60 69.09 -29.00
N ARG A 144 -14.49 69.96 -28.06
CA ARG A 144 -14.12 69.66 -26.66
C ARG A 144 -15.23 68.91 -25.94
N GLN A 145 -16.45 69.42 -26.06
CA GLN A 145 -17.61 68.77 -25.42
C GLN A 145 -17.85 67.36 -25.94
N HIS A 146 -17.70 67.14 -27.25
CA HIS A 146 -17.79 65.78 -27.83
C HIS A 146 -16.73 64.87 -27.26
N ARG A 147 -15.45 65.28 -27.14
CA ARG A 147 -14.39 64.45 -26.52
C ARG A 147 -14.65 64.17 -25.05
N ASP A 148 -15.20 65.16 -24.31
CA ASP A 148 -15.52 64.98 -22.90
C ASP A 148 -16.64 63.94 -22.74
N SER A 149 -17.70 63.99 -23.55
CA SER A 149 -18.79 63.00 -23.52
C SER A 149 -18.36 61.60 -23.99
N GLU A 150 -17.43 61.54 -24.98
CA GLU A 150 -16.86 60.27 -25.40
C GLU A 150 -16.01 59.61 -24.27
N ALA A 151 -15.19 60.44 -23.59
CA ALA A 151 -14.38 59.96 -22.44
C ALA A 151 -15.27 59.48 -21.30
N ASP A 152 -16.35 60.18 -20.97
CA ASP A 152 -17.29 59.76 -19.93
C ASP A 152 -17.98 58.42 -20.29
N TYR A 153 -18.38 58.26 -21.56
CA TYR A 153 -18.96 57.02 -22.05
C TYR A 153 -17.96 55.85 -21.94
N LEU A 154 -16.71 56.05 -22.35
CA LEU A 154 -15.69 55.01 -22.29
C LEU A 154 -15.35 54.60 -20.85
N ASN A 155 -15.28 55.60 -19.95
CA ASN A 155 -15.04 55.35 -18.52
C ASN A 155 -16.22 54.59 -17.90
N ALA A 156 -17.46 55.00 -18.13
CA ALA A 156 -18.64 54.32 -17.64
C ALA A 156 -18.76 52.89 -18.18
N LYS A 157 -18.39 52.65 -19.47
CA LYS A 157 -18.34 51.35 -20.08
C LYS A 157 -17.33 50.45 -19.37
N GLN A 158 -16.14 50.98 -19.10
CA GLN A 158 -15.09 50.19 -18.43
C GLN A 158 -15.48 49.81 -16.99
N GLU A 159 -16.13 50.73 -16.26
CA GLU A 159 -16.64 50.43 -14.91
C GLU A 159 -17.76 49.39 -14.93
N PHE A 160 -18.67 49.47 -15.90
CA PHE A 160 -19.70 48.44 -16.08
C PHE A 160 -19.12 47.09 -16.40
N GLU A 161 -18.15 46.99 -17.32
CA GLU A 161 -17.49 45.74 -17.67
C GLU A 161 -16.78 45.11 -16.45
N LYS A 162 -16.03 45.88 -15.66
CA LYS A 162 -15.42 45.45 -14.42
C LYS A 162 -16.42 44.89 -13.38
N ALA A 163 -17.51 45.65 -13.18
CA ALA A 163 -18.56 45.26 -12.25
C ALA A 163 -19.26 43.98 -12.71
N ARG A 164 -19.48 43.85 -14.03
CA ARG A 164 -20.06 42.65 -14.66
C ARG A 164 -19.16 41.43 -14.54
N GLU A 165 -17.84 41.56 -14.74
CA GLU A 165 -16.89 40.49 -14.53
C GLU A 165 -16.89 40.01 -13.08
N LYS A 166 -16.83 40.97 -12.13
CA LYS A 166 -16.87 40.64 -10.70
C LYS A 166 -18.15 39.91 -10.33
N TYR A 167 -19.31 40.38 -10.83
CA TYR A 167 -20.59 39.71 -10.64
C TYR A 167 -20.59 38.28 -11.25
N GLY A 168 -20.08 38.11 -12.47
CA GLY A 168 -19.99 36.81 -13.14
C GLY A 168 -19.08 35.79 -12.43
N LEU A 169 -18.00 36.24 -11.77
CA LEU A 169 -17.17 35.39 -10.94
C LEU A 169 -17.95 34.86 -9.72
N VAL A 170 -18.72 35.74 -9.09
CA VAL A 170 -19.57 35.37 -7.95
C VAL A 170 -20.70 34.44 -8.38
N GLU A 171 -21.35 34.67 -9.51
CA GLU A 171 -22.40 33.80 -10.07
C GLU A 171 -21.87 32.39 -10.41
N LYS A 172 -20.71 32.32 -11.03
CA LYS A 172 -20.07 31.03 -11.36
C LYS A 172 -19.64 30.21 -10.14
N SER A 173 -19.48 30.84 -8.98
CA SER A 173 -19.17 30.14 -7.73
C SER A 173 -20.37 29.41 -7.12
N GLY A 174 -21.51 29.34 -7.83
CA GLY A 174 -22.70 28.57 -7.40
C GLY A 174 -23.62 29.35 -6.45
N ILE A 175 -23.42 30.69 -6.32
CA ILE A 175 -24.21 31.52 -5.45
C ILE A 175 -25.41 32.07 -6.27
N PRO A 176 -26.66 31.74 -5.91
CA PRO A 176 -27.85 32.24 -6.62
C PRO A 176 -28.09 33.70 -6.31
N ILE A 177 -27.59 34.61 -7.18
CA ILE A 177 -27.68 36.07 -6.98
C ILE A 177 -29.03 36.65 -7.43
N ASN A 178 -29.83 35.88 -8.20
CA ASN A 178 -31.06 36.37 -8.81
C ASN A 178 -32.32 36.38 -7.92
N GLN A 179 -32.18 35.99 -6.64
CA GLN A 179 -33.30 35.95 -5.71
C GLN A 179 -33.36 37.24 -4.86
N SER A 180 -34.57 37.73 -4.65
CA SER A 180 -34.83 38.87 -3.72
C SER A 180 -34.39 38.46 -2.31
N ALA A 181 -33.98 39.45 -1.48
CA ALA A 181 -33.50 39.18 -0.10
C ALA A 181 -34.51 38.40 0.78
N GLN A 182 -35.78 38.36 0.37
CA GLN A 182 -36.85 37.63 1.05
C GLN A 182 -37.00 36.16 0.59
N SER A 183 -36.35 35.76 -0.51
CA SER A 183 -36.38 34.39 -1.06
C SER A 183 -34.98 33.81 -1.24
N PHE A 184 -34.04 34.20 -0.40
CA PHE A 184 -32.68 33.69 -0.44
C PHE A 184 -32.69 32.22 0.01
N GLN A 185 -32.68 31.29 -0.94
CA GLN A 185 -32.72 29.85 -0.67
C GLN A 185 -31.32 29.24 -0.43
N GLY A 186 -30.33 30.07 -0.10
CA GLY A 186 -28.96 29.61 0.14
C GLY A 186 -28.13 29.40 -1.13
N SER A 187 -26.85 29.17 -0.95
CA SER A 187 -25.91 28.77 -2.00
C SER A 187 -26.01 27.29 -2.25
N ASN A 188 -26.13 26.89 -3.50
CA ASN A 188 -26.20 25.47 -3.88
C ASN A 188 -24.80 24.86 -3.91
N VAL A 189 -24.63 23.77 -3.20
CA VAL A 189 -23.46 22.88 -3.30
C VAL A 189 -23.80 21.82 -4.32
N VAL A 190 -23.07 21.76 -5.44
CA VAL A 190 -23.37 20.90 -6.58
C VAL A 190 -22.31 19.83 -6.78
N ALA A 191 -22.71 18.68 -7.33
CA ALA A 191 -21.80 17.62 -7.70
C ALA A 191 -20.88 18.06 -8.86
N PRO A 192 -19.55 17.92 -8.74
CA PRO A 192 -18.60 18.33 -9.78
C PRO A 192 -18.53 17.33 -10.94
N MET A 193 -18.99 16.10 -10.74
CA MET A 193 -18.94 15.01 -11.69
C MET A 193 -20.11 14.03 -11.48
N ASP A 194 -20.38 13.18 -12.48
CA ASP A 194 -21.27 12.04 -12.32
C ASP A 194 -20.59 10.99 -11.42
N GLY A 195 -21.36 10.39 -10.52
CA GLY A 195 -20.82 9.37 -9.63
C GLY A 195 -21.73 9.03 -8.46
N THR A 196 -21.15 8.47 -7.41
CA THR A 196 -21.83 8.11 -6.17
C THR A 196 -21.26 8.91 -5.01
N VAL A 197 -22.12 9.37 -4.12
CA VAL A 197 -21.73 10.00 -2.85
C VAL A 197 -21.12 8.92 -1.95
N LEU A 198 -19.82 8.99 -1.72
CA LEU A 198 -19.13 8.04 -0.83
C LEU A 198 -19.36 8.36 0.64
N THR A 199 -19.23 9.65 0.99
CA THR A 199 -19.39 10.14 2.36
C THR A 199 -20.05 11.51 2.39
N LYS A 200 -20.96 11.69 3.33
CA LYS A 200 -21.55 12.95 3.76
C LYS A 200 -20.90 13.32 5.10
N ASN A 201 -20.14 14.42 5.12
CA ASN A 201 -19.37 14.84 6.30
C ASN A 201 -19.98 16.03 7.02
N VAL A 202 -21.26 16.33 6.79
CA VAL A 202 -21.92 17.51 7.33
C VAL A 202 -23.38 17.22 7.68
N GLU A 203 -23.90 17.90 8.72
CA GLU A 203 -25.29 17.79 9.14
C GLU A 203 -26.06 19.11 8.96
N ILE A 204 -27.39 19.02 8.88
CA ILE A 204 -28.26 20.20 8.81
C ILE A 204 -28.09 21.00 10.10
N GLY A 205 -27.86 22.31 9.95
CA GLY A 205 -27.62 23.22 11.06
C GLY A 205 -26.16 23.44 11.39
N GLU A 206 -25.25 22.70 10.81
CA GLU A 206 -23.81 22.85 10.98
C GLU A 206 -23.27 24.05 10.22
N THR A 207 -22.27 24.73 10.80
CA THR A 207 -21.59 25.86 10.15
C THR A 207 -20.37 25.37 9.39
N VAL A 208 -20.28 25.74 8.12
CA VAL A 208 -19.21 25.36 7.20
C VAL A 208 -18.42 26.56 6.72
N THR A 209 -17.15 26.36 6.43
CA THR A 209 -16.26 27.40 5.90
C THR A 209 -16.07 27.23 4.41
N SER A 210 -15.98 28.36 3.68
CA SER A 210 -15.74 28.38 2.24
C SER A 210 -14.38 27.77 1.88
N GLY A 211 -14.33 26.96 0.83
CA GLY A 211 -13.11 26.48 0.22
C GLY A 211 -12.40 27.51 -0.67
N VAL A 212 -13.05 28.62 -1.00
CA VAL A 212 -12.57 29.64 -1.96
C VAL A 212 -12.07 30.89 -1.26
N SER A 213 -12.76 31.33 -0.21
CA SER A 213 -12.54 32.66 0.41
C SER A 213 -11.86 32.62 1.78
N SER A 214 -11.46 31.45 2.29
CA SER A 214 -10.75 31.34 3.57
C SER A 214 -9.29 30.93 3.38
N PHE A 215 -8.43 31.38 4.29
CA PHE A 215 -7.04 30.90 4.37
C PHE A 215 -6.93 29.42 4.74
N ASN A 216 -8.03 28.80 5.15
CA ASN A 216 -8.14 27.38 5.47
C ASN A 216 -8.64 26.58 4.26
N ALA A 217 -8.36 25.29 4.24
CA ALA A 217 -8.73 24.38 3.15
C ALA A 217 -10.25 24.23 2.89
N GLY A 218 -11.09 24.88 3.69
CA GLY A 218 -12.56 24.79 3.64
C GLY A 218 -13.10 23.46 4.16
N THR A 219 -14.36 23.44 4.59
CA THR A 219 -15.04 22.23 5.07
C THR A 219 -15.43 21.33 3.90
N VAL A 220 -15.03 20.05 3.93
CA VAL A 220 -15.47 19.02 2.96
C VAL A 220 -16.87 18.57 3.37
N LEU A 221 -17.89 18.83 2.52
CA LEU A 221 -19.26 18.44 2.79
C LEU A 221 -19.56 17.02 2.30
N PHE A 222 -19.14 16.71 1.08
CA PHE A 222 -19.35 15.43 0.45
C PHE A 222 -18.08 14.94 -0.24
N SER A 223 -17.96 13.62 -0.39
CA SER A 223 -17.00 13.02 -1.32
C SER A 223 -17.77 12.29 -2.41
N VAL A 224 -17.58 12.67 -3.66
CA VAL A 224 -18.21 12.06 -4.84
C VAL A 224 -17.14 11.31 -5.63
N ALA A 225 -17.47 10.09 -6.07
CA ALA A 225 -16.52 9.27 -6.82
C ALA A 225 -17.21 8.42 -7.90
N ASP A 226 -16.45 8.06 -8.92
CA ASP A 226 -16.87 7.06 -9.92
C ASP A 226 -16.54 5.65 -9.39
N VAL A 227 -17.54 4.97 -8.86
CA VAL A 227 -17.41 3.60 -8.32
C VAL A 227 -17.38 2.51 -9.41
N SER A 228 -17.56 2.87 -10.68
CA SER A 228 -17.45 1.93 -11.79
C SER A 228 -15.99 1.52 -12.06
N LYS A 229 -15.06 2.40 -11.69
CA LYS A 229 -13.61 2.23 -11.86
C LYS A 229 -12.92 2.19 -10.52
N MET A 230 -12.76 0.98 -9.99
CA MET A 230 -12.07 0.77 -8.72
C MET A 230 -10.65 0.30 -8.96
N ILE A 231 -9.73 0.82 -8.17
CA ILE A 231 -8.32 0.43 -8.15
C ILE A 231 -7.94 -0.02 -6.74
N VAL A 232 -6.88 -0.82 -6.65
CA VAL A 232 -6.21 -1.08 -5.38
C VAL A 232 -4.99 -0.19 -5.30
N LYS A 233 -4.89 0.58 -4.22
CA LYS A 233 -3.71 1.36 -3.90
C LYS A 233 -2.96 0.70 -2.75
N ALA A 234 -1.68 0.39 -2.96
CA ALA A 234 -0.82 -0.26 -1.99
C ALA A 234 0.50 0.48 -1.85
N GLY A 235 1.05 0.49 -0.63
CA GLY A 235 2.39 1.00 -0.36
C GLY A 235 3.41 -0.13 -0.46
N VAL A 236 4.23 -0.14 -1.50
CA VAL A 236 5.29 -1.13 -1.68
C VAL A 236 6.60 -0.60 -1.11
N ASN A 237 7.28 -1.43 -0.32
CA ASN A 237 8.54 -1.06 0.32
C ASN A 237 9.63 -0.72 -0.71
N GLU A 238 10.51 0.24 -0.37
CA GLU A 238 11.67 0.65 -1.18
C GLU A 238 12.56 -0.54 -1.58
N VAL A 239 12.69 -1.56 -0.74
CA VAL A 239 13.49 -2.77 -1.01
C VAL A 239 12.86 -3.65 -2.11
N ASP A 240 11.54 -3.63 -2.25
CA ASP A 240 10.81 -4.50 -3.18
C ASP A 240 10.38 -3.79 -4.47
N ILE A 241 10.45 -2.45 -4.51
CA ILE A 241 10.01 -1.68 -5.68
C ILE A 241 10.80 -2.03 -6.97
N GLY A 242 12.09 -2.35 -6.82
CA GLY A 242 12.95 -2.77 -7.94
C GLY A 242 12.55 -4.13 -8.55
N LYS A 243 11.71 -4.90 -7.87
CA LYS A 243 11.27 -6.24 -8.29
C LYS A 243 9.96 -6.19 -9.09
N ILE A 244 9.28 -5.04 -9.16
CA ILE A 244 7.98 -4.87 -9.81
C ILE A 244 8.04 -3.83 -10.92
N HIS A 245 7.15 -3.96 -11.92
CA HIS A 245 7.12 -3.11 -13.10
C HIS A 245 5.68 -2.80 -13.51
N VAL A 246 5.47 -1.64 -14.13
CA VAL A 246 4.17 -1.29 -14.72
C VAL A 246 3.77 -2.32 -15.78
N GLY A 247 2.50 -2.69 -15.79
CA GLY A 247 1.94 -3.70 -16.69
C GLY A 247 2.02 -5.13 -16.16
N GLN A 248 2.71 -5.39 -15.05
CA GLN A 248 2.87 -6.72 -14.46
C GLN A 248 1.54 -7.25 -13.91
N PRO A 249 1.24 -8.54 -14.12
CA PRO A 249 0.03 -9.16 -13.57
C PRO A 249 0.13 -9.29 -12.05
N VAL A 250 -0.98 -9.04 -11.38
CA VAL A 250 -1.11 -9.11 -9.93
C VAL A 250 -2.32 -9.97 -9.57
N LYS A 251 -2.15 -10.86 -8.61
CA LYS A 251 -3.25 -11.55 -7.99
C LYS A 251 -3.69 -10.77 -6.76
N VAL A 252 -4.96 -10.40 -6.73
CA VAL A 252 -5.56 -9.63 -5.63
C VAL A 252 -6.59 -10.49 -4.92
N THR A 253 -6.53 -10.53 -3.60
CA THR A 253 -7.53 -11.18 -2.76
C THR A 253 -8.09 -10.16 -1.81
N LEU A 254 -9.42 -9.96 -1.83
CA LEU A 254 -10.10 -9.03 -0.94
C LEU A 254 -10.58 -9.77 0.30
N ASP A 255 -10.41 -9.18 1.47
CA ASP A 255 -10.85 -9.80 2.74
C ASP A 255 -12.36 -10.09 2.73
N ALA A 256 -13.15 -9.19 2.12
CA ALA A 256 -14.59 -9.38 1.93
C ALA A 256 -14.95 -10.56 0.99
N TYR A 257 -14.01 -10.98 0.14
CA TYR A 257 -14.18 -12.07 -0.83
C TYR A 257 -13.00 -13.05 -0.76
N SER A 258 -12.66 -13.54 0.41
CA SER A 258 -11.44 -14.33 0.71
C SER A 258 -11.26 -15.60 -0.15
N LYS A 259 -12.34 -16.14 -0.70
CA LYS A 259 -12.32 -17.33 -1.58
C LYS A 259 -12.13 -17.01 -3.07
N VAL A 260 -12.06 -15.72 -3.43
CA VAL A 260 -12.01 -15.27 -4.81
C VAL A 260 -10.69 -14.55 -5.06
N ALA A 261 -9.98 -15.00 -6.08
CA ALA A 261 -8.81 -14.30 -6.58
C ALA A 261 -9.24 -13.40 -7.75
N PHE A 262 -9.01 -12.13 -7.62
CA PHE A 262 -9.22 -11.15 -8.68
C PHE A 262 -7.93 -10.98 -9.48
N ALA A 263 -8.07 -10.93 -10.80
CA ALA A 263 -6.96 -10.57 -11.66
C ALA A 263 -6.79 -9.05 -11.65
N GLY A 264 -5.57 -8.61 -11.42
CA GLY A 264 -5.19 -7.20 -11.51
C GLY A 264 -3.94 -6.99 -12.37
N ARG A 265 -3.62 -5.73 -12.63
CA ARG A 265 -2.40 -5.32 -13.31
C ARG A 265 -1.89 -4.03 -12.71
N ILE A 266 -0.58 -3.92 -12.52
CA ILE A 266 0.04 -2.67 -12.08
C ILE A 266 -0.18 -1.64 -13.19
N ASP A 267 -0.92 -0.59 -12.87
CA ASP A 267 -1.23 0.50 -13.80
C ASP A 267 -0.21 1.63 -13.66
N ARG A 268 0.14 1.98 -12.41
CA ARG A 268 1.07 3.06 -12.11
C ARG A 268 1.88 2.79 -10.86
N ILE A 269 3.13 3.23 -10.87
CA ILE A 269 4.02 3.30 -9.70
C ILE A 269 4.36 4.77 -9.50
N ALA A 270 4.12 5.29 -8.29
CA ALA A 270 4.43 6.67 -7.97
C ALA A 270 5.94 6.92 -8.06
N PRO A 271 6.39 8.03 -8.67
CA PRO A 271 7.82 8.33 -8.79
C PRO A 271 8.45 8.82 -7.47
N ALA A 272 7.64 9.17 -6.48
CA ALA A 272 8.08 9.69 -5.19
C ALA A 272 7.76 8.72 -4.06
N VAL A 273 8.70 8.62 -3.13
CA VAL A 273 8.53 7.85 -1.89
C VAL A 273 7.63 8.60 -0.90
N ARG A 274 6.78 7.87 -0.20
CA ARG A 274 6.00 8.36 0.94
C ARG A 274 6.47 7.66 2.22
N LEU A 275 6.47 8.37 3.33
CA LEU A 275 6.67 7.79 4.65
C LEU A 275 5.32 7.28 5.17
N ASP A 276 5.26 5.98 5.50
CA ASP A 276 4.14 5.32 6.12
C ASP A 276 4.65 4.63 7.40
N ASP A 277 4.17 5.04 8.56
CA ASP A 277 4.62 4.54 9.87
C ASP A 277 6.16 4.39 9.99
N LYS A 278 6.92 5.39 9.52
CA LYS A 278 8.40 5.42 9.47
C LYS A 278 9.04 4.49 8.43
N VAL A 279 8.25 3.78 7.64
CA VAL A 279 8.72 2.96 6.54
C VAL A 279 8.61 3.75 5.23
N ARG A 280 9.62 3.64 4.38
CA ARG A 280 9.61 4.24 3.05
C ARG A 280 8.87 3.33 2.08
N VAL A 281 7.77 3.83 1.52
CA VAL A 281 6.93 3.10 0.57
C VAL A 281 6.69 3.91 -0.70
N PHE A 282 6.52 3.22 -1.81
CA PHE A 282 6.05 3.78 -3.06
C PHE A 282 4.59 3.40 -3.26
N ASP A 283 3.76 4.38 -3.58
CA ASP A 283 2.35 4.13 -3.92
C ASP A 283 2.25 3.43 -5.28
N VAL A 284 1.66 2.24 -5.29
CA VAL A 284 1.40 1.44 -6.48
C VAL A 284 -0.11 1.33 -6.70
N GLU A 285 -0.55 1.70 -7.89
CA GLU A 285 -1.95 1.61 -8.30
C GLU A 285 -2.14 0.38 -9.19
N ILE A 286 -3.08 -0.46 -8.79
CA ILE A 286 -3.37 -1.72 -9.45
C ILE A 286 -4.81 -1.66 -9.95
N ARG A 287 -4.97 -1.75 -11.26
CA ARG A 287 -6.31 -1.87 -11.87
C ARG A 287 -6.83 -3.26 -11.64
N LEU A 288 -8.06 -3.33 -11.12
CA LEU A 288 -8.71 -4.56 -10.72
C LEU A 288 -9.85 -4.91 -11.68
N ASP A 289 -9.94 -6.17 -12.09
CA ASP A 289 -11.13 -6.69 -12.75
C ASP A 289 -12.14 -7.15 -11.69
N ALA A 290 -13.20 -6.38 -11.53
CA ALA A 290 -14.24 -6.65 -10.53
C ALA A 290 -15.04 -7.93 -10.79
N GLN A 291 -14.97 -8.52 -11.98
CA GLN A 291 -15.70 -9.75 -12.36
C GLN A 291 -17.22 -9.68 -12.06
N GLY A 292 -17.81 -8.49 -12.24
CA GLY A 292 -19.24 -8.25 -11.98
C GLY A 292 -19.62 -8.17 -10.49
N ARG A 293 -18.66 -8.08 -9.57
CA ARG A 293 -18.91 -7.94 -8.13
C ARG A 293 -18.88 -6.48 -7.71
N GLU A 294 -19.67 -6.17 -6.71
CA GLU A 294 -19.69 -4.84 -6.10
C GLU A 294 -18.46 -4.66 -5.20
N LEU A 295 -17.58 -3.75 -5.59
CA LEU A 295 -16.42 -3.35 -4.80
C LEU A 295 -16.74 -2.06 -4.06
N ARG A 296 -16.37 -2.00 -2.78
CA ARG A 296 -16.58 -0.81 -1.95
C ARG A 296 -15.25 -0.17 -1.60
N SER A 297 -15.22 1.16 -1.59
CA SER A 297 -14.07 1.92 -1.13
C SER A 297 -13.74 1.57 0.33
N GLY A 298 -12.45 1.41 0.64
CA GLY A 298 -11.98 1.03 1.97
C GLY A 298 -11.84 -0.48 2.21
N MET A 299 -12.23 -1.34 1.27
CA MET A 299 -11.98 -2.79 1.39
C MET A 299 -10.48 -3.06 1.42
N THR A 300 -10.05 -3.92 2.34
CA THR A 300 -8.66 -4.40 2.39
C THR A 300 -8.38 -5.40 1.28
N ALA A 301 -7.25 -5.23 0.62
CA ALA A 301 -6.80 -6.05 -0.49
C ALA A 301 -5.40 -6.59 -0.21
N ASN A 302 -5.24 -7.91 -0.23
CA ASN A 302 -3.95 -8.58 -0.21
C ASN A 302 -3.51 -8.77 -1.67
N ILE A 303 -2.37 -8.20 -2.03
CA ILE A 303 -1.81 -8.24 -3.37
C ILE A 303 -0.61 -9.18 -3.41
N GLU A 304 -0.53 -10.02 -4.42
CA GLU A 304 0.59 -10.91 -4.69
C GLU A 304 1.09 -10.61 -6.11
N VAL A 305 2.21 -9.92 -6.19
CA VAL A 305 2.87 -9.63 -7.47
C VAL A 305 3.85 -10.76 -7.76
N THR A 306 3.66 -11.41 -8.90
CA THR A 306 4.54 -12.48 -9.36
C THR A 306 5.67 -11.89 -10.18
N GLY A 307 6.89 -11.96 -9.64
CA GLY A 307 8.11 -11.48 -10.29
C GLY A 307 8.79 -12.50 -11.18
N GLU A 308 10.10 -12.33 -11.34
CA GLU A 308 10.95 -13.20 -12.14
C GLU A 308 10.90 -14.64 -11.60
N ARG A 309 10.86 -15.61 -12.52
CA ARG A 309 10.91 -17.02 -12.21
C ARG A 309 12.11 -17.67 -12.91
N LYS A 310 12.84 -18.49 -12.17
CA LYS A 310 13.85 -19.39 -12.71
C LYS A 310 13.55 -20.81 -12.31
N ASN A 311 13.67 -21.71 -13.28
CA ASN A 311 13.41 -23.13 -13.06
C ASN A 311 14.75 -23.88 -12.98
N HIS A 312 14.78 -24.93 -12.16
CA HIS A 312 15.91 -25.84 -12.04
C HIS A 312 17.24 -25.18 -11.67
N VAL A 313 17.21 -24.23 -10.71
CA VAL A 313 18.40 -23.55 -10.20
C VAL A 313 18.81 -24.13 -8.84
N LEU A 314 20.12 -24.09 -8.54
CA LEU A 314 20.61 -24.49 -7.22
C LEU A 314 20.17 -23.47 -6.18
N THR A 315 19.49 -23.92 -5.14
CA THR A 315 18.94 -23.06 -4.09
C THR A 315 19.32 -23.55 -2.70
N VAL A 316 19.41 -22.60 -1.76
CA VAL A 316 19.53 -22.84 -0.33
C VAL A 316 18.48 -22.05 0.42
N PRO A 317 18.09 -22.41 1.65
CA PRO A 317 17.24 -21.58 2.50
C PRO A 317 17.87 -20.20 2.73
N VAL A 318 17.04 -19.14 2.75
CA VAL A 318 17.52 -17.77 2.98
C VAL A 318 18.24 -17.65 4.32
N GLU A 319 17.80 -18.40 5.33
CA GLU A 319 18.39 -18.43 6.68
C GLU A 319 19.84 -18.95 6.70
N SER A 320 20.28 -19.67 5.65
CA SER A 320 21.63 -20.22 5.56
C SER A 320 22.67 -19.26 4.97
N VAL A 321 22.23 -18.10 4.46
CA VAL A 321 23.10 -17.08 3.85
C VAL A 321 23.41 -16.00 4.87
N PHE A 322 24.70 -15.82 5.15
CA PHE A 322 25.18 -14.85 6.13
C PHE A 322 25.96 -13.74 5.45
N GLN A 323 25.59 -12.48 5.74
CA GLN A 323 26.33 -11.31 5.27
C GLN A 323 27.50 -11.01 6.22
N ARG A 324 28.73 -10.90 5.70
CA ARG A 324 29.95 -10.54 6.44
C ARG A 324 30.78 -9.55 5.63
N ASP A 325 31.82 -9.02 6.23
CA ASP A 325 32.73 -8.06 5.58
C ASP A 325 33.34 -8.58 4.27
N GLU A 326 33.49 -9.91 4.17
CA GLU A 326 34.04 -10.59 2.99
C GLU A 326 32.98 -10.86 1.91
N GLY A 327 31.72 -10.46 2.14
CA GLY A 327 30.57 -10.71 1.28
C GLY A 327 29.59 -11.77 1.84
N GLU A 328 28.77 -12.32 0.94
CA GLU A 328 27.81 -13.36 1.28
C GLU A 328 28.52 -14.71 1.43
N LEU A 329 28.20 -15.42 2.49
CA LEU A 329 28.80 -16.71 2.76
C LEU A 329 27.82 -17.70 3.39
N VAL A 330 28.20 -18.97 3.31
CA VAL A 330 27.49 -20.10 3.94
C VAL A 330 28.50 -20.94 4.73
N TYR A 331 27.99 -21.67 5.72
CA TYR A 331 28.76 -22.67 6.45
C TYR A 331 28.36 -24.05 5.96
N VAL A 332 29.25 -24.66 5.18
CA VAL A 332 29.05 -26.00 4.58
C VAL A 332 29.54 -27.08 5.51
N ARG A 333 28.76 -28.12 5.75
CA ARG A 333 29.13 -29.26 6.54
C ARG A 333 30.30 -29.98 5.88
N LYS A 334 31.36 -30.21 6.64
CA LYS A 334 32.50 -31.06 6.19
C LYS A 334 32.09 -32.53 6.09
N PRO A 335 32.58 -33.25 5.06
CA PRO A 335 32.41 -34.70 5.00
C PRO A 335 32.99 -35.31 6.28
N VAL A 336 32.19 -36.07 7.01
CA VAL A 336 32.68 -36.83 8.17
C VAL A 336 33.42 -38.05 7.63
N ASP A 337 34.71 -38.13 7.90
CA ASP A 337 35.47 -39.37 7.60
C ASP A 337 34.90 -40.49 8.49
N PRO A 338 34.37 -41.59 7.90
CA PRO A 338 33.77 -42.65 8.69
C PRO A 338 34.77 -43.40 9.56
N LYS A 339 36.09 -43.16 9.40
CA LYS A 339 37.19 -43.74 10.18
C LYS A 339 37.82 -42.77 11.18
N ALA A 340 37.50 -41.49 11.10
CA ALA A 340 37.96 -40.55 12.10
C ALA A 340 37.17 -40.78 13.39
N ASP A 341 37.86 -40.92 14.52
CA ASP A 341 37.22 -40.83 15.82
C ASP A 341 36.37 -39.56 15.87
N VAL A 342 35.07 -39.76 16.04
CA VAL A 342 34.12 -38.63 16.20
C VAL A 342 34.69 -37.79 17.33
N PRO A 343 35.05 -36.52 17.10
CA PRO A 343 35.60 -35.72 18.17
C PRO A 343 34.56 -35.68 19.28
N LYS A 344 34.85 -36.41 20.38
CA LYS A 344 34.05 -36.27 21.58
C LYS A 344 34.05 -34.79 21.88
N ALA A 345 32.88 -34.17 21.90
CA ALA A 345 32.75 -32.79 22.33
C ALA A 345 33.59 -32.64 23.58
N ARG A 346 34.69 -31.87 23.47
CA ARG A 346 35.52 -31.58 24.64
C ARG A 346 34.57 -31.11 25.73
N PRO A 347 34.73 -31.62 26.97
CA PRO A 347 33.90 -31.10 28.06
C PRO A 347 34.06 -29.61 28.05
N ALA A 348 32.94 -28.89 27.90
CA ALA A 348 32.94 -27.44 27.83
C ALA A 348 33.69 -26.93 29.05
N GLU A 349 34.79 -26.18 28.84
CA GLU A 349 35.39 -25.41 29.91
C GLU A 349 34.29 -24.57 30.52
N LYS A 350 34.13 -24.62 31.85
CA LYS A 350 33.12 -23.83 32.54
C LYS A 350 33.72 -22.47 32.86
N GLU A 351 32.94 -21.43 32.64
CA GLU A 351 33.25 -20.09 33.18
C GLU A 351 33.15 -20.12 34.70
N ALA A 352 33.69 -19.07 35.37
CA ALA A 352 33.68 -19.01 36.83
C ALA A 352 32.28 -19.06 37.47
N ASP A 353 31.22 -18.84 36.69
CA ASP A 353 29.81 -18.92 37.05
C ASP A 353 29.18 -20.31 36.78
N GLY A 354 29.99 -21.31 36.37
CA GLY A 354 29.54 -22.66 36.10
C GLY A 354 28.88 -22.91 34.75
N LYS A 355 28.73 -21.89 33.89
CA LYS A 355 28.18 -22.00 32.53
C LYS A 355 29.24 -22.57 31.56
N PRO A 356 28.84 -23.35 30.56
CA PRO A 356 29.77 -23.84 29.55
C PRO A 356 30.35 -22.68 28.76
N LYS A 357 31.68 -22.55 28.72
CA LYS A 357 32.39 -21.57 27.92
C LYS A 357 32.20 -21.86 26.45
N PHE A 358 31.72 -20.88 25.70
CA PHE A 358 31.51 -20.99 24.26
C PHE A 358 32.84 -21.08 23.51
N ASP A 359 33.11 -22.21 22.82
CA ASP A 359 34.29 -22.35 21.97
C ASP A 359 34.05 -21.67 20.62
N LYS A 360 34.55 -20.43 20.46
CA LYS A 360 34.45 -19.62 19.24
C LYS A 360 35.00 -20.31 17.98
N ASN A 361 35.82 -21.36 18.12
CA ASN A 361 36.42 -22.08 17.00
C ASN A 361 35.89 -23.51 16.83
N GLY A 362 35.06 -23.99 17.75
CA GLY A 362 34.55 -25.36 17.74
C GLY A 362 33.78 -25.74 16.48
N TRP A 363 33.13 -24.74 15.86
CA TRP A 363 32.39 -24.94 14.62
C TRP A 363 33.27 -25.38 13.44
N LYS A 364 34.57 -25.00 13.40
CA LYS A 364 35.51 -25.37 12.33
C LYS A 364 35.73 -26.88 12.18
N GLN A 365 35.39 -27.64 13.19
CA GLN A 365 35.44 -29.09 13.13
C GLN A 365 34.33 -29.69 12.26
N PHE A 366 33.16 -29.01 12.23
CA PHE A 366 31.94 -29.51 11.56
C PHE A 366 31.66 -28.79 10.26
N PHE A 367 32.06 -27.51 10.14
CA PHE A 367 31.72 -26.67 9.02
C PHE A 367 32.97 -26.06 8.38
N GLU A 368 32.81 -25.72 7.11
CA GLU A 368 33.74 -24.92 6.32
C GLU A 368 33.03 -23.65 5.88
N LYS A 369 33.67 -22.49 6.10
CA LYS A 369 33.20 -21.19 5.61
C LYS A 369 33.44 -21.13 4.10
N ARG A 370 32.42 -20.83 3.31
CA ARG A 370 32.52 -20.72 1.86
C ARG A 370 31.80 -19.45 1.38
N VAL A 371 32.52 -18.61 0.66
CA VAL A 371 31.98 -17.41 0.02
C VAL A 371 31.16 -17.85 -1.20
N ILE A 372 29.99 -17.26 -1.34
CA ILE A 372 29.04 -17.58 -2.41
C ILE A 372 28.69 -16.34 -3.21
N VAL A 373 28.14 -16.54 -4.40
CA VAL A 373 27.48 -15.49 -5.17
C VAL A 373 26.04 -15.92 -5.35
N THR A 374 25.15 -15.09 -4.88
CA THR A 374 23.70 -15.33 -4.94
C THR A 374 23.09 -14.73 -6.21
N GLY A 375 21.90 -15.17 -6.54
CA GLY A 375 21.09 -14.68 -7.63
C GLY A 375 19.70 -14.23 -7.12
N LEU A 376 18.65 -14.79 -7.74
CA LEU A 376 17.28 -14.52 -7.31
C LEU A 376 17.03 -15.06 -5.90
N SER A 377 16.25 -14.30 -5.13
CA SER A 377 15.81 -14.69 -3.79
C SER A 377 14.30 -14.54 -3.68
N ASP A 378 13.64 -15.50 -3.07
CA ASP A 378 12.28 -15.39 -2.57
C ASP A 378 12.27 -15.39 -1.03
N ASN A 379 11.10 -15.45 -0.41
CA ASN A 379 10.98 -15.40 1.05
C ASN A 379 11.51 -16.64 1.77
N ALA A 380 11.81 -17.72 1.05
CA ALA A 380 12.21 -19.00 1.62
C ALA A 380 13.61 -19.43 1.13
N ARG A 381 13.94 -19.17 -0.11
CA ARG A 381 15.14 -19.71 -0.78
C ARG A 381 15.91 -18.64 -1.56
N VAL A 382 17.19 -18.87 -1.72
CA VAL A 382 18.11 -18.01 -2.50
C VAL A 382 18.80 -18.89 -3.56
N GLU A 383 18.82 -18.40 -4.79
CA GLU A 383 19.59 -18.99 -5.89
C GLU A 383 21.09 -18.84 -5.64
N ILE A 384 21.84 -19.91 -5.88
CA ILE A 384 23.31 -19.89 -5.81
C ILE A 384 23.88 -19.97 -7.21
N LEU A 385 24.56 -18.88 -7.60
CA LEU A 385 25.25 -18.80 -8.87
C LEU A 385 26.64 -19.44 -8.84
N ARG A 386 27.35 -19.29 -7.70
CA ARG A 386 28.70 -19.83 -7.49
C ARG A 386 28.93 -20.15 -6.02
N GLY A 387 29.82 -21.11 -5.76
CA GLY A 387 30.34 -21.41 -4.42
C GLY A 387 29.79 -22.70 -3.80
N LEU A 388 28.68 -23.26 -4.29
CA LEU A 388 28.09 -24.51 -3.77
C LEU A 388 27.83 -25.52 -4.89
N LYS A 389 27.64 -26.79 -4.46
CA LYS A 389 27.19 -27.90 -5.32
C LYS A 389 25.89 -28.48 -4.78
N ALA A 390 25.11 -29.08 -5.67
CA ALA A 390 23.91 -29.81 -5.25
C ALA A 390 24.27 -30.91 -4.26
N GLY A 391 23.54 -30.98 -3.14
CA GLY A 391 23.77 -31.92 -2.07
C GLY A 391 24.71 -31.45 -0.96
N ASP A 392 25.38 -30.31 -1.08
CA ASP A 392 26.12 -29.68 0.02
C ASP A 392 25.15 -29.38 1.17
N GLU A 393 25.48 -29.76 2.41
CA GLU A 393 24.69 -29.46 3.59
C GLU A 393 25.13 -28.09 4.16
N VAL A 394 24.22 -27.14 4.26
CA VAL A 394 24.47 -25.78 4.79
C VAL A 394 23.82 -25.60 6.16
N ALA A 395 24.46 -24.84 7.05
CA ALA A 395 23.94 -24.50 8.35
C ALA A 395 22.81 -23.46 8.21
N LEU A 396 21.70 -23.65 8.94
CA LEU A 396 20.57 -22.71 8.98
C LEU A 396 20.75 -21.61 10.04
N GLU A 397 21.63 -21.85 10.99
CA GLU A 397 21.95 -20.91 12.07
C GLU A 397 23.46 -20.63 12.05
N ASP A 398 23.85 -19.46 12.51
CA ASP A 398 25.28 -19.07 12.55
C ASP A 398 26.04 -19.94 13.56
N PRO A 399 26.91 -20.87 13.10
CA PRO A 399 27.63 -21.76 14.01
C PRO A 399 28.74 -21.05 14.79
N THR A 400 29.00 -19.75 14.50
CA THR A 400 30.02 -18.95 15.21
C THR A 400 29.47 -18.24 16.46
N LEU A 401 28.13 -18.22 16.61
CA LEU A 401 27.43 -17.63 17.75
C LEU A 401 27.03 -18.70 18.78
N PRO A 402 26.95 -18.35 20.08
CA PRO A 402 26.39 -19.23 21.08
C PRO A 402 24.93 -19.53 20.74
N ASN A 403 24.56 -20.81 20.82
CA ASN A 403 23.19 -21.23 20.61
C ASN A 403 22.36 -20.79 21.84
N ASP A 404 21.76 -19.62 21.76
CA ASP A 404 20.78 -19.18 22.74
C ASP A 404 19.54 -20.09 22.61
N LYS A 405 19.52 -21.15 23.44
CA LYS A 405 18.28 -21.86 23.68
C LYS A 405 17.24 -20.79 24.09
N LYS A 406 16.23 -20.58 23.24
CA LYS A 406 15.01 -19.92 23.63
C LYS A 406 14.63 -20.43 25.01
N LYS A 407 14.61 -19.55 26.02
CA LYS A 407 13.87 -19.83 27.24
C LYS A 407 12.46 -20.15 26.77
N ASP A 408 12.06 -21.40 26.95
CA ASP A 408 10.65 -21.75 26.90
C ASP A 408 9.99 -20.87 27.95
N ASP A 409 9.14 -19.94 27.49
CA ASP A 409 8.14 -19.25 28.30
C ASP A 409 7.12 -20.31 28.72
N ASN A 410 7.47 -21.06 29.75
CA ASN A 410 6.56 -21.78 30.63
C ASN A 410 6.82 -21.23 32.03
N ASP A 411 6.15 -20.13 32.31
CA ASP A 411 5.77 -19.79 33.68
C ASP A 411 4.51 -18.92 33.63
N ASP A 412 3.45 -19.58 34.12
CA ASP A 412 2.11 -19.11 34.51
C ASP A 412 1.08 -18.80 33.42
#